data_1e8356059a4234fec542bf6fef6626dd
#
_entry.id   1e8356059a4234fec542bf6fef6626dd
#
_cell.length_a   1.000
_cell.length_b   1.000
_cell.length_c   1.000
_cell.angle_alpha   90.00
_cell.angle_beta   90.00
_cell.angle_gamma   90.00
#
_symmetry.space_group_name_H-M   'P 1'
#
loop_
_entity.id
_entity.type
_entity.pdbx_description
1 polymer ?
#
loop_
_entity_poly.entity_id
_entity_poly.type
_entity_poly.pdbx_seq_one_letter_code
_entity_poly.pdbx_strand_id
1 'polypeptide(L)'
;KYQAIIFEEGHLPTKEIVYVRHDSPNKELGQQFINFLLKKQVQEIIAQKNIMYPVNEEAVPERMRSLVEPVAINYVGSLSAGELVEEWLEIVTK
;
A
#
# COMPACT_ATOMS: atom_id res chain seq x y z
N LYS A 1 -5.86 -22.10 9.07
CA LYS A 1 -6.49 -20.78 9.10
C LYS A 1 -5.48 -19.73 9.57
N TYR A 2 -5.67 -18.49 9.13
CA TYR A 2 -4.79 -17.39 9.44
C TYR A 2 -5.59 -16.29 10.13
N GLN A 3 -4.93 -15.55 11.02
CA GLN A 3 -5.50 -14.41 11.72
C GLN A 3 -4.55 -13.22 11.59
N ALA A 4 -5.09 -12.04 11.30
CA ALA A 4 -4.31 -10.81 11.33
C ALA A 4 -4.14 -10.35 12.78
N ILE A 5 -2.92 -9.98 13.14
CA ILE A 5 -2.61 -9.37 14.43
C ILE A 5 -2.47 -7.87 14.21
N ILE A 6 -3.28 -7.11 14.93
CA ILE A 6 -3.25 -5.64 14.88
C ILE A 6 -2.61 -5.14 16.17
N PHE A 7 -1.47 -4.48 16.04
CA PHE A 7 -0.73 -3.90 17.16
C PHE A 7 -1.30 -2.52 17.54
N GLU A 8 -1.44 -2.27 18.83
CA GLU A 8 -1.91 -0.97 19.33
C GLU A 8 -0.95 0.17 18.98
N GLU A 9 0.34 -0.12 18.93
CA GLU A 9 1.39 0.82 18.54
C GLU A 9 1.28 1.26 17.07
N GLY A 10 0.56 0.50 16.28
CA GLY A 10 0.36 0.75 14.86
C GLY A 10 1.21 -0.10 13.94
N HIS A 11 1.06 0.14 12.66
CA HIS A 11 1.75 -0.57 11.59
C HIS A 11 2.35 0.39 10.58
N LEU A 12 3.47 0.02 9.98
CA LEU A 12 4.07 0.78 8.88
C LEU A 12 3.17 0.66 7.63
N PRO A 13 2.67 1.77 7.11
CA PRO A 13 1.82 1.73 5.92
C PRO A 13 2.67 1.51 4.66
N THR A 14 2.14 0.72 3.73
CA THR A 14 2.66 0.62 2.37
C THR A 14 1.76 1.40 1.44
N LYS A 15 2.34 2.33 0.66
CA LYS A 15 1.61 3.14 -0.33
C LYS A 15 2.17 2.90 -1.71
N GLU A 16 1.30 2.63 -2.67
CA GLU A 16 1.64 2.62 -4.09
C GLU A 16 1.25 3.95 -4.72
N ILE A 17 2.20 4.56 -5.41
CA ILE A 17 2.03 5.89 -5.98
C ILE A 17 2.32 5.83 -7.49
N VAL A 18 1.47 6.45 -8.28
CA VAL A 18 1.69 6.66 -9.71
C VAL A 18 1.76 8.16 -10.00
N TYR A 19 2.73 8.57 -10.80
CA TYR A 19 2.89 9.96 -11.19
C TYR A 19 3.47 10.08 -12.60
N VAL A 20 3.28 11.23 -13.22
CA VAL A 20 3.91 11.58 -14.49
C VAL A 20 5.16 12.39 -14.22
N ARG A 21 6.30 11.95 -14.74
CA ARG A 21 7.56 12.68 -14.61
C ARG A 21 7.45 14.06 -15.28
N HIS A 22 8.07 15.05 -14.65
CA HIS A 22 8.09 16.42 -15.18
C HIS A 22 8.71 16.52 -16.59
N ASP A 23 9.73 15.73 -16.86
CA ASP A 23 10.48 15.70 -18.13
C ASP A 23 9.93 14.68 -19.14
N SER A 24 8.79 14.05 -18.88
CA SER A 24 8.20 13.08 -19.79
C SER A 24 7.78 13.74 -21.12
N PRO A 25 8.11 13.16 -22.25
CA PRO A 25 7.62 13.61 -23.55
C PRO A 25 6.12 13.27 -23.77
N ASN A 26 5.55 12.40 -22.95
CA ASN A 26 4.18 11.89 -23.09
C ASN A 26 3.31 12.25 -21.88
N LYS A 27 3.40 13.48 -21.37
CA LYS A 27 2.67 13.91 -20.16
C LYS A 27 1.17 13.75 -20.28
N GLU A 28 0.60 14.11 -21.42
CA GLU A 28 -0.84 14.00 -21.65
C GLU A 28 -1.31 12.56 -21.62
N LEU A 29 -0.59 11.66 -22.27
CA LEU A 29 -0.89 10.23 -22.23
C LEU A 29 -0.73 9.65 -20.81
N GLY A 30 0.30 10.08 -20.09
CA GLY A 30 0.49 9.71 -18.69
C GLY A 30 -0.67 10.14 -17.81
N GLN A 31 -1.16 11.37 -18.01
CA GLN A 31 -2.33 11.85 -17.27
C GLN A 31 -3.61 11.09 -17.63
N GLN A 32 -3.79 10.74 -18.89
CA GLN A 32 -4.91 9.89 -19.31
C GLN A 32 -4.85 8.52 -18.66
N PHE A 33 -3.65 7.93 -18.53
CA PHE A 33 -3.45 6.66 -17.84
C PHE A 33 -3.81 6.76 -16.35
N ILE A 34 -3.38 7.82 -15.66
CA ILE A 34 -3.75 8.06 -14.25
C ILE A 34 -5.27 8.19 -14.12
N ASN A 35 -5.92 8.95 -15.00
CA ASN A 35 -7.36 9.09 -15.00
C ASN A 35 -8.09 7.76 -15.24
N PHE A 36 -7.53 6.89 -16.09
CA PHE A 36 -8.02 5.53 -16.29
C PHE A 36 -7.91 4.70 -14.99
N LEU A 37 -6.75 4.76 -14.31
CA LEU A 37 -6.55 4.03 -13.05
C LEU A 37 -7.53 4.45 -11.95
N LEU A 38 -7.98 5.70 -11.95
CA LEU A 38 -8.91 6.23 -10.95
C LEU A 38 -10.38 5.83 -11.18
N LYS A 39 -10.71 5.21 -12.33
CA LYS A 39 -12.06 4.72 -12.58
C LYS A 39 -12.44 3.64 -11.57
N LYS A 40 -13.69 3.67 -11.09
CA LYS A 40 -14.20 2.74 -10.09
C LYS A 40 -13.91 1.27 -10.43
N GLN A 41 -14.24 0.86 -11.66
CA GLN A 41 -14.04 -0.53 -12.09
C GLN A 41 -12.56 -0.94 -12.07
N VAL A 42 -11.66 -0.03 -12.42
CA VAL A 42 -10.21 -0.28 -12.40
C VAL A 42 -9.73 -0.37 -10.96
N GLN A 43 -10.19 0.52 -10.09
CA GLN A 43 -9.88 0.50 -8.66
C GLN A 43 -10.39 -0.77 -7.97
N GLU A 44 -11.56 -1.29 -8.35
CA GLU A 44 -12.06 -2.58 -7.87
C GLU A 44 -11.13 -3.74 -8.25
N ILE A 45 -10.62 -3.76 -9.47
CA ILE A 45 -9.68 -4.77 -9.95
C ILE A 45 -8.36 -4.68 -9.18
N ILE A 46 -7.83 -3.48 -9.01
CA ILE A 46 -6.59 -3.23 -8.25
C ILE A 46 -6.75 -3.72 -6.81
N ALA A 47 -7.83 -3.36 -6.13
CA ALA A 47 -8.09 -3.78 -4.76
C ALA A 47 -8.19 -5.30 -4.63
N GLN A 48 -8.83 -5.98 -5.58
CA GLN A 48 -9.00 -7.43 -5.56
C GLN A 48 -7.72 -8.20 -5.87
N LYS A 49 -6.90 -7.69 -6.79
CA LYS A 49 -5.70 -8.38 -7.27
C LYS A 49 -4.44 -8.04 -6.45
N ASN A 50 -4.30 -6.80 -6.05
CA ASN A 50 -3.20 -6.36 -5.20
C ASN A 50 -3.45 -6.57 -3.70
N ILE A 51 -4.71 -6.76 -3.31
CA ILE A 51 -5.11 -6.88 -1.90
C ILE A 51 -4.68 -5.63 -1.10
N MET A 52 -4.93 -4.46 -1.68
CA MET A 52 -4.67 -3.15 -1.09
C MET A 52 -5.93 -2.28 -1.16
N TYR A 53 -6.07 -1.35 -0.22
CA TYR A 53 -7.17 -0.40 -0.27
C TYR A 53 -7.04 0.52 -1.49
N PRO A 54 -8.11 0.64 -2.29
CA PRO A 54 -8.12 1.56 -3.43
C PRO A 54 -8.25 3.01 -2.95
N VAL A 55 -7.86 3.96 -3.80
CA VAL A 55 -8.05 5.40 -3.54
C VAL A 55 -9.54 5.78 -3.51
N ASN A 56 -10.34 5.08 -4.32
CA ASN A 56 -11.78 5.29 -4.35
C ASN A 56 -12.47 4.38 -3.32
N GLU A 57 -13.04 4.97 -2.28
CA GLU A 57 -13.72 4.24 -1.20
C GLU A 57 -14.89 3.38 -1.70
N GLU A 58 -15.59 3.81 -2.76
CA GLU A 58 -16.67 3.03 -3.36
C GLU A 58 -16.18 1.73 -4.02
N ALA A 59 -14.90 1.63 -4.32
CA ALA A 59 -14.26 0.46 -4.92
C ALA A 59 -13.73 -0.55 -3.91
N VAL A 60 -13.85 -0.28 -2.60
CA VAL A 60 -13.41 -1.19 -1.55
C VAL A 60 -14.25 -2.46 -1.58
N PRO A 61 -13.64 -3.66 -1.78
CA PRO A 61 -14.38 -4.91 -1.75
C PRO A 61 -15.03 -5.17 -0.39
N GLU A 62 -16.22 -5.77 -0.39
CA GLU A 62 -16.97 -6.05 0.84
C GLU A 62 -16.14 -6.81 1.89
N ARG A 63 -15.35 -7.78 1.43
CA ARG A 63 -14.45 -8.55 2.31
C ARG A 63 -13.39 -7.70 3.05
N MET A 64 -13.08 -6.51 2.53
CA MET A 64 -12.11 -5.59 3.13
C MET A 64 -12.78 -4.55 4.05
N ARG A 65 -14.08 -4.32 3.89
CA ARG A 65 -14.82 -3.33 4.69
C ARG A 65 -14.92 -3.70 6.17
N SER A 66 -14.93 -5.00 6.46
CA SER A 66 -15.02 -5.52 7.83
C SER A 66 -13.67 -5.63 8.54
N LEU A 67 -12.56 -5.34 7.83
CA LEU A 67 -11.24 -5.38 8.44
C LEU A 67 -11.02 -4.17 9.35
N VAL A 68 -10.37 -4.44 10.48
CA VAL A 68 -9.92 -3.36 11.36
C VAL A 68 -8.75 -2.64 10.69
N GLU A 69 -8.88 -1.34 10.52
CA GLU A 69 -7.79 -0.54 9.98
C GLU A 69 -6.77 -0.26 11.08
N PRO A 70 -5.50 -0.69 10.91
CA PRO A 70 -4.47 -0.42 11.91
C PRO A 70 -4.08 1.06 11.90
N VAL A 71 -3.61 1.55 13.04
CA VAL A 71 -3.02 2.88 13.11
C VAL A 71 -1.75 2.91 12.26
N ALA A 72 -1.67 3.84 11.32
CA ALA A 72 -0.49 4.02 10.49
C ALA A 72 0.59 4.80 11.25
N ILE A 73 1.80 4.27 11.28
CA ILE A 73 2.97 4.93 11.86
C ILE A 73 4.05 5.13 10.80
N ASN A 74 4.85 6.16 10.98
CA ASN A 74 6.05 6.37 10.17
C ASN A 74 7.27 5.88 10.95
N TYR A 75 8.14 5.12 10.27
CA TYR A 75 9.41 4.72 10.87
C TYR A 75 10.34 5.94 10.99
N VAL A 76 10.82 6.18 12.19
CA VAL A 76 11.72 7.28 12.53
C VAL A 76 13.04 6.74 13.13
N GLY A 77 13.39 5.50 12.84
CA GLY A 77 14.61 4.87 13.33
C GLY A 77 15.87 5.34 12.60
N SER A 78 17.02 5.05 13.20
CA SER A 78 18.32 5.37 12.64
C SER A 78 18.93 4.26 11.76
N LEU A 79 18.31 3.07 11.75
CA LEU A 79 18.78 1.92 10.98
C LEU A 79 18.41 2.03 9.51
N SER A 80 19.34 1.65 8.64
CA SER A 80 19.08 1.44 7.23
C SER A 80 18.19 0.20 7.00
N ALA A 81 17.64 0.06 5.79
CA ALA A 81 16.85 -1.14 5.44
C ALA A 81 17.68 -2.43 5.59
N GLY A 82 18.97 -2.40 5.24
CA GLY A 82 19.86 -3.54 5.40
C GLY A 82 20.04 -3.95 6.86
N GLU A 83 20.33 -2.99 7.72
CA GLU A 83 20.48 -3.22 9.16
C GLU A 83 19.18 -3.77 9.80
N LEU A 84 18.03 -3.26 9.40
CA LEU A 84 16.73 -3.78 9.86
C LEU A 84 16.51 -5.24 9.44
N VAL A 85 16.88 -5.60 8.21
CA VAL A 85 16.80 -6.99 7.73
C VAL A 85 17.73 -7.91 8.50
N GLU A 86 18.97 -7.48 8.78
CA GLU A 86 19.93 -8.24 9.57
C GLU A 86 19.40 -8.47 10.99
N GLU A 87 18.92 -7.44 11.66
CA GLU A 87 18.34 -7.54 13.00
C GLU A 87 17.12 -8.48 13.02
N TRP A 88 16.25 -8.38 12.03
CA TRP A 88 15.10 -9.28 11.88
C TRP A 88 15.53 -10.73 11.70
N LEU A 89 16.50 -10.99 10.83
CA LEU A 89 17.03 -12.33 10.61
C LEU A 89 17.62 -12.94 11.90
N GLU A 90 18.35 -12.16 12.69
CA GLU A 90 18.85 -12.61 13.98
C GLU A 90 17.74 -13.08 14.93
N ILE A 91 16.61 -12.39 14.93
CA ILE A 91 15.46 -12.72 15.79
C ILE A 91 14.77 -14.00 15.33
N VAL A 92 14.48 -14.10 14.01
CA VAL A 92 13.63 -15.21 13.49
C VAL A 92 14.40 -16.50 13.25
N THR A 93 15.73 -16.47 13.18
CA THR A 93 16.58 -17.65 12.97
C THR A 93 17.15 -18.24 14.25
N LYS A 94 16.87 -17.63 15.38
CA LYS A 94 17.27 -18.17 16.70
C LYS A 94 16.42 -19.43 17.11
#